data_b9b0093145465fe528a0c1d20ba8b586
#
_entry.id   b9b0093145465fe528a0c1d20ba8b586
#
_cell.length_a   1.000
_cell.length_b   1.000
_cell.length_c   1.000
_cell.angle_alpha   90.00
_cell.angle_beta   90.00
_cell.angle_gamma   90.00
#
_symmetry.space_group_name_H-M   'P 1'
#
loop_
_entity.id
_entity.type
_entity.pdbx_description
1 polymer ?
#
loop_
_entity_poly.entity_id
_entity_poly.type
_entity_poly.pdbx_seq_one_letter_code
_entity_poly.pdbx_strand_id
1 'polypeptide(L)'
;MSSAAAALTGFSPAAALRPAASVSEERSRGLRAADGGPIRDRLAYFYTEGRDAFFLNRVRRHGSTVVRLNMPPGPFVAPDPRVVALLDAASFPVLFDTALVEKRDLFTGTFMPSTDLTGGFRVLSYLDPSEPNHAPLKRLLFSLLSARRGFVVPEFRATYGAMFEGLEREIARGGRADFGAANDRAAFDFLARALLGRDPAETPLGLDGPKIITKWVLFQIGPLLSLGLPGLVEDAVLHSFRLPPALVRPDYARLAEFFRGASGPLLDEAEGLGVGRDEALHNVVFATCFNAFGGFKILLPGLVKWIGRAGARLHGRLAEEVRAAARSSSSSSGGDGGGVGFRALEESMPLTKSVVYEALRIEPPVALQYGRAKRDMVVESHDYGYEPMATKDRAVFERAEEFVPERFVGEAGRRLLRHVLWSNGPETEAPTADNKQCAGKDFVVAVARLLVAELFLRYDSFDVEVGSSALGSSVRITSLKKATF
;
A
#
# COMPACT_ATOMS: atom_id res chain seq x y z
N MET A 1 -31.53 18.18 29.19
CA MET A 1 -31.96 17.15 28.23
C MET A 1 -32.48 17.86 27.01
N SER A 2 -31.95 17.59 25.84
CA SER A 2 -32.15 18.23 24.53
C SER A 2 -30.99 19.15 24.14
N SER A 3 -30.04 18.66 23.41
CA SER A 3 -29.24 19.35 22.38
C SER A 3 -27.97 18.51 22.04
N ALA A 4 -28.16 17.36 21.41
CA ALA A 4 -27.04 16.60 20.85
C ALA A 4 -27.45 15.82 19.56
N ALA A 5 -28.49 16.27 18.86
CA ALA A 5 -29.04 15.58 17.67
C ALA A 5 -29.04 16.44 16.40
N ALA A 6 -28.28 17.54 16.34
CA ALA A 6 -28.38 18.50 15.23
C ALA A 6 -27.08 18.77 14.47
N ALA A 7 -26.11 17.85 14.53
CA ALA A 7 -24.80 18.03 13.85
C ALA A 7 -24.50 17.01 12.72
N LEU A 8 -25.49 16.25 12.24
CA LEU A 8 -25.32 15.25 11.17
C LEU A 8 -26.11 15.54 9.89
N THR A 9 -26.61 16.75 9.69
CA THR A 9 -27.39 17.14 8.48
C THR A 9 -26.69 18.24 7.70
N GLY A 10 -25.48 17.94 7.21
CA GLY A 10 -24.73 18.79 6.27
C GLY A 10 -24.61 18.15 4.89
N PHE A 11 -25.46 17.23 4.50
CA PHE A 11 -25.60 16.78 3.13
C PHE A 11 -26.61 17.71 2.44
N SER A 12 -26.13 18.42 1.41
CA SER A 12 -27.04 19.11 0.50
C SER A 12 -27.95 18.07 -0.16
N PRO A 13 -29.30 18.21 -0.08
CA PRO A 13 -30.21 17.22 -0.68
C PRO A 13 -30.32 17.30 -2.20
N ALA A 14 -29.37 17.92 -2.90
CA ALA A 14 -29.41 18.14 -4.33
C ALA A 14 -28.72 17.06 -5.19
N ALA A 15 -28.15 16.03 -4.57
CA ALA A 15 -27.90 14.76 -5.29
C ALA A 15 -29.17 13.90 -5.12
N ALA A 16 -30.22 14.27 -5.81
CA ALA A 16 -31.48 13.56 -5.77
C ALA A 16 -31.25 12.09 -6.11
N LEU A 17 -31.60 11.21 -5.16
CA LEU A 17 -31.76 9.78 -5.40
C LEU A 17 -32.62 9.62 -6.65
N ARG A 18 -32.04 9.15 -7.74
CA ARG A 18 -32.82 8.75 -8.91
C ARG A 18 -33.76 7.63 -8.48
N PRO A 19 -35.01 7.59 -8.94
CA PRO A 19 -35.98 6.55 -8.58
C PRO A 19 -35.39 5.16 -8.89
N ALA A 20 -35.64 4.19 -8.05
CA ALA A 20 -35.13 2.81 -8.17
C ALA A 20 -35.36 2.20 -9.58
N ALA A 21 -36.41 2.58 -10.28
CA ALA A 21 -36.71 2.14 -11.64
C ALA A 21 -35.71 2.66 -12.70
N SER A 22 -35.20 3.90 -12.56
CA SER A 22 -34.18 4.45 -13.49
C SER A 22 -32.80 3.84 -13.26
N VAL A 23 -32.49 3.45 -12.03
CA VAL A 23 -31.26 2.75 -11.68
C VAL A 23 -31.24 1.31 -12.21
N SER A 24 -32.38 0.62 -12.26
CA SER A 24 -32.48 -0.73 -12.81
C SER A 24 -32.35 -0.77 -14.35
N GLU A 25 -32.81 0.25 -15.07
CA GLU A 25 -32.66 0.34 -16.54
C GLU A 25 -31.23 0.70 -16.95
N GLU A 26 -30.52 1.58 -16.24
CA GLU A 26 -29.12 1.85 -16.44
C GLU A 26 -28.23 0.64 -16.11
N ARG A 27 -28.61 -0.17 -15.13
CA ARG A 27 -27.96 -1.45 -14.79
C ARG A 27 -27.91 -2.43 -15.96
N SER A 28 -29.00 -2.58 -16.68
CA SER A 28 -29.06 -3.53 -17.81
C SER A 28 -28.20 -3.08 -18.98
N ARG A 29 -27.92 -1.77 -19.10
CA ARG A 29 -27.07 -1.19 -20.16
C ARG A 29 -25.58 -1.16 -19.80
N GLY A 30 -25.23 -0.87 -18.55
CA GLY A 30 -23.84 -0.76 -18.08
C GLY A 30 -23.14 -2.10 -17.86
N LEU A 31 -23.89 -3.15 -17.57
CA LEU A 31 -23.38 -4.51 -17.30
C LEU A 31 -23.40 -5.44 -18.52
N ARG A 32 -23.28 -4.91 -19.73
CA ARG A 32 -23.11 -5.73 -20.93
C ARG A 32 -21.84 -6.59 -20.82
N ALA A 33 -21.85 -7.76 -21.46
CA ALA A 33 -20.74 -8.70 -21.42
C ALA A 33 -19.42 -8.02 -21.80
N ALA A 34 -18.31 -8.45 -21.18
CA ALA A 34 -16.98 -8.02 -21.57
C ALA A 34 -16.78 -8.22 -23.07
N ASP A 35 -16.39 -7.17 -23.78
CA ASP A 35 -16.31 -7.15 -25.25
C ASP A 35 -15.20 -8.04 -25.83
N GLY A 36 -14.35 -8.60 -25.00
CA GLY A 36 -13.25 -9.48 -25.38
C GLY A 36 -13.25 -10.78 -24.59
N GLY A 37 -12.66 -11.83 -25.15
CA GLY A 37 -12.35 -13.01 -24.37
C GLY A 37 -11.26 -12.71 -23.34
N PRO A 38 -11.16 -13.54 -22.26
CA PRO A 38 -10.21 -13.29 -21.15
C PRO A 38 -8.74 -13.12 -21.58
N ILE A 39 -8.32 -13.82 -22.63
CA ILE A 39 -6.96 -13.71 -23.18
C ILE A 39 -6.76 -12.36 -23.85
N ARG A 40 -7.75 -11.87 -24.64
CA ARG A 40 -7.67 -10.57 -25.29
C ARG A 40 -7.59 -9.43 -24.28
N ASP A 41 -8.41 -9.50 -23.23
CA ASP A 41 -8.38 -8.50 -22.16
C ASP A 41 -7.04 -8.51 -21.41
N ARG A 42 -6.46 -9.69 -21.16
CA ARG A 42 -5.12 -9.83 -20.58
C ARG A 42 -4.04 -9.19 -21.43
N LEU A 43 -4.04 -9.49 -22.76
CA LEU A 43 -3.07 -8.90 -23.68
C LEU A 43 -3.25 -7.38 -23.80
N ALA A 44 -4.48 -6.89 -23.76
CA ALA A 44 -4.77 -5.46 -23.74
C ALA A 44 -4.22 -4.80 -22.46
N TYR A 45 -4.46 -5.39 -21.32
CA TYR A 45 -4.02 -4.88 -20.01
C TYR A 45 -2.50 -4.80 -19.90
N PHE A 46 -1.76 -5.85 -20.31
CA PHE A 46 -0.31 -5.91 -20.13
C PHE A 46 0.49 -5.27 -21.28
N TYR A 47 0.05 -5.41 -22.53
CA TYR A 47 0.94 -5.14 -23.67
C TYR A 47 0.44 -4.08 -24.66
N THR A 48 -0.86 -4.00 -24.96
CA THR A 48 -1.34 -3.13 -26.03
C THR A 48 -1.93 -1.81 -25.55
N GLU A 49 -2.56 -1.79 -24.39
CA GLU A 49 -3.17 -0.59 -23.82
C GLU A 49 -2.44 -0.13 -22.56
N GLY A 50 -2.04 -1.08 -21.70
CA GLY A 50 -1.59 -0.81 -20.34
C GLY A 50 -2.78 -0.60 -19.39
N ARG A 51 -2.51 -0.71 -18.07
CA ARG A 51 -3.55 -0.74 -17.03
C ARG A 51 -4.53 0.45 -17.10
N ASP A 52 -4.02 1.66 -17.12
CA ASP A 52 -4.86 2.85 -16.98
C ASP A 52 -5.70 3.09 -18.24
N ALA A 53 -5.11 2.93 -19.45
CA ALA A 53 -5.84 3.02 -20.69
C ALA A 53 -6.84 1.87 -20.87
N PHE A 54 -6.53 0.68 -20.35
CA PHE A 54 -7.44 -0.47 -20.35
C PHE A 54 -8.78 -0.14 -19.67
N PHE A 55 -8.74 0.47 -18.49
CA PHE A 55 -9.96 0.89 -17.79
C PHE A 55 -10.63 2.08 -18.46
N LEU A 56 -9.86 3.10 -18.83
CA LEU A 56 -10.38 4.31 -19.46
C LEU A 56 -11.14 4.02 -20.76
N ASN A 57 -10.58 3.16 -21.63
CA ASN A 57 -11.20 2.79 -22.90
C ASN A 57 -12.54 2.07 -22.69
N ARG A 58 -12.65 1.26 -21.63
CA ARG A 58 -13.91 0.56 -21.31
C ARG A 58 -14.95 1.50 -20.73
N VAL A 59 -14.55 2.42 -19.84
CA VAL A 59 -15.42 3.50 -19.34
C VAL A 59 -15.98 4.31 -20.51
N ARG A 60 -15.12 4.75 -21.44
CA ARG A 60 -15.53 5.52 -22.62
C ARG A 60 -16.47 4.73 -23.54
N ARG A 61 -16.17 3.46 -23.76
CA ARG A 61 -16.96 2.59 -24.62
C ARG A 61 -18.35 2.31 -24.06
N HIS A 62 -18.46 2.09 -22.75
CA HIS A 62 -19.71 1.70 -22.11
C HIS A 62 -20.48 2.89 -21.53
N GLY A 63 -19.88 4.07 -21.47
CA GLY A 63 -20.50 5.26 -20.87
C GLY A 63 -20.79 5.09 -19.37
N SER A 64 -19.97 4.33 -18.66
CA SER A 64 -20.18 4.01 -17.24
C SER A 64 -18.85 3.77 -16.53
N THR A 65 -18.76 4.18 -15.26
CA THR A 65 -17.64 3.88 -14.35
C THR A 65 -17.80 2.53 -13.63
N VAL A 66 -18.97 1.90 -13.78
CA VAL A 66 -19.24 0.53 -13.32
C VAL A 66 -19.34 -0.38 -14.55
N VAL A 67 -18.32 -1.18 -14.80
CA VAL A 67 -18.20 -1.97 -16.03
C VAL A 67 -17.85 -3.42 -15.75
N ARG A 68 -18.42 -4.33 -16.57
CA ARG A 68 -18.04 -5.75 -16.55
C ARG A 68 -16.85 -5.97 -17.48
N LEU A 69 -15.80 -6.66 -16.98
CA LEU A 69 -14.59 -6.93 -17.74
C LEU A 69 -13.91 -8.22 -17.25
N ASN A 70 -12.87 -8.67 -17.95
CA ASN A 70 -12.02 -9.77 -17.51
C ASN A 70 -10.70 -9.20 -16.98
N MET A 71 -10.32 -9.58 -15.76
CA MET A 71 -9.08 -9.15 -15.15
C MET A 71 -7.95 -10.17 -15.30
N PRO A 72 -6.70 -9.70 -15.51
CA PRO A 72 -5.54 -10.56 -15.37
C PRO A 72 -5.44 -11.19 -13.98
N PRO A 73 -4.74 -12.32 -13.86
CA PRO A 73 -4.00 -13.03 -14.91
C PRO A 73 -4.88 -13.83 -15.87
N GLY A 74 -6.20 -13.86 -15.67
CA GLY A 74 -7.15 -14.48 -16.59
C GLY A 74 -7.14 -16.01 -16.54
N PRO A 75 -7.57 -16.69 -17.60
CA PRO A 75 -7.74 -18.12 -17.62
C PRO A 75 -6.42 -18.84 -17.36
N PHE A 76 -6.49 -20.09 -16.96
CA PHE A 76 -5.40 -21.02 -16.58
C PHE A 76 -4.89 -20.86 -15.15
N VAL A 77 -4.76 -19.65 -14.62
CA VAL A 77 -4.24 -19.41 -13.25
C VAL A 77 -5.29 -18.86 -12.27
N ALA A 78 -6.40 -18.30 -12.80
CA ALA A 78 -7.55 -17.87 -12.01
C ALA A 78 -8.80 -18.65 -12.40
N PRO A 79 -9.63 -19.16 -11.46
CA PRO A 79 -10.84 -19.90 -11.76
C PRO A 79 -11.88 -19.10 -12.58
N ASP A 80 -12.06 -17.81 -12.25
CA ASP A 80 -12.96 -16.91 -13.00
C ASP A 80 -12.32 -15.52 -13.12
N PRO A 81 -11.95 -15.09 -14.32
CA PRO A 81 -11.38 -13.75 -14.55
C PRO A 81 -12.43 -12.63 -14.59
N ARG A 82 -13.73 -12.96 -14.66
CA ARG A 82 -14.81 -11.97 -14.80
C ARG A 82 -15.01 -11.18 -13.53
N VAL A 83 -15.02 -9.85 -13.66
CA VAL A 83 -15.26 -8.93 -12.56
C VAL A 83 -16.21 -7.81 -12.98
N VAL A 84 -16.83 -7.18 -11.98
CA VAL A 84 -17.44 -5.85 -12.12
C VAL A 84 -16.44 -4.85 -11.53
N ALA A 85 -15.88 -3.99 -12.36
CA ALA A 85 -14.99 -2.93 -11.91
C ALA A 85 -15.81 -1.73 -11.43
N LEU A 86 -15.43 -1.23 -10.25
CA LEU A 86 -16.00 -0.04 -9.59
C LEU A 86 -14.90 1.04 -9.63
N LEU A 87 -15.05 2.02 -10.50
CA LEU A 87 -13.95 2.91 -10.89
C LEU A 87 -14.11 4.36 -10.42
N ASP A 88 -15.13 4.66 -9.63
CA ASP A 88 -15.36 5.99 -9.08
C ASP A 88 -15.47 5.99 -7.55
N ALA A 89 -15.41 7.17 -6.95
CA ALA A 89 -15.45 7.35 -5.50
C ALA A 89 -16.82 7.06 -4.88
N ALA A 90 -17.91 7.01 -5.66
CA ALA A 90 -19.24 6.68 -5.17
C ALA A 90 -19.46 5.16 -5.10
N SER A 91 -19.02 4.43 -6.13
CA SER A 91 -19.20 2.98 -6.22
C SER A 91 -18.19 2.18 -5.40
N PHE A 92 -16.94 2.65 -5.32
CA PHE A 92 -15.84 1.92 -4.71
C PHE A 92 -16.04 1.53 -3.24
N PRO A 93 -16.63 2.36 -2.35
CA PRO A 93 -16.81 2.04 -0.94
C PRO A 93 -17.63 0.79 -0.65
N VAL A 94 -18.46 0.32 -1.58
CA VAL A 94 -19.20 -0.94 -1.40
C VAL A 94 -18.29 -2.12 -1.12
N LEU A 95 -17.03 -2.07 -1.60
CA LEU A 95 -16.03 -3.10 -1.34
C LEU A 95 -15.64 -3.23 0.14
N PHE A 96 -15.95 -2.23 0.97
CA PHE A 96 -15.63 -2.22 2.39
C PHE A 96 -16.78 -2.75 3.28
N ASP A 97 -17.98 -2.86 2.72
CA ASP A 97 -19.15 -3.38 3.44
C ASP A 97 -19.09 -4.91 3.51
N THR A 98 -18.68 -5.42 4.67
CA THR A 98 -18.57 -6.86 4.92
C THR A 98 -19.93 -7.58 5.00
N ALA A 99 -21.04 -6.85 5.11
CA ALA A 99 -22.38 -7.45 5.00
C ALA A 99 -22.77 -7.75 3.55
N LEU A 100 -22.24 -6.96 2.60
CA LEU A 100 -22.52 -7.09 1.18
C LEU A 100 -21.43 -7.87 0.43
N VAL A 101 -20.18 -7.81 0.90
CA VAL A 101 -19.02 -8.30 0.18
C VAL A 101 -18.17 -9.24 1.03
N GLU A 102 -17.87 -10.41 0.50
CA GLU A 102 -16.95 -11.39 1.07
C GLU A 102 -15.52 -11.16 0.57
N LYS A 103 -14.56 -11.38 1.46
CA LYS A 103 -13.10 -11.24 1.18
C LYS A 103 -12.33 -12.57 1.26
N ARG A 104 -13.02 -13.70 1.24
CA ARG A 104 -12.42 -15.02 1.34
C ARG A 104 -11.72 -15.42 0.04
N ASP A 105 -10.45 -15.82 0.14
CA ASP A 105 -9.63 -16.34 -0.96
C ASP A 105 -9.66 -15.42 -2.20
N LEU A 106 -9.49 -14.13 -1.95
CA LEU A 106 -9.40 -13.12 -3.00
C LEU A 106 -8.07 -12.39 -2.90
N PHE A 107 -7.29 -12.42 -3.97
CA PHE A 107 -6.06 -11.66 -4.10
C PHE A 107 -6.14 -10.71 -5.31
N THR A 108 -6.22 -11.24 -6.53
CA THR A 108 -6.54 -10.48 -7.74
C THR A 108 -7.68 -11.19 -8.45
N GLY A 109 -8.90 -10.70 -8.25
CA GLY A 109 -10.08 -11.47 -8.60
C GLY A 109 -10.05 -12.83 -7.89
N THR A 110 -10.20 -13.90 -8.65
CA THR A 110 -10.13 -15.28 -8.13
C THR A 110 -8.72 -15.89 -8.19
N PHE A 111 -7.71 -15.12 -8.64
CA PHE A 111 -6.33 -15.57 -8.56
C PHE A 111 -5.85 -15.55 -7.11
N MET A 112 -5.28 -16.68 -6.67
CA MET A 112 -4.65 -16.84 -5.36
C MET A 112 -3.25 -17.44 -5.53
N PRO A 113 -2.21 -16.89 -4.87
CA PRO A 113 -0.92 -17.59 -4.74
C PRO A 113 -1.08 -18.96 -4.07
N SER A 114 -0.14 -19.88 -4.33
CA SER A 114 -0.12 -21.17 -3.65
C SER A 114 0.17 -20.99 -2.16
N THR A 115 -0.54 -21.70 -1.29
CA THR A 115 -0.23 -21.78 0.15
C THR A 115 1.10 -22.48 0.44
N ASP A 116 1.67 -23.24 -0.50
CA ASP A 116 3.04 -23.74 -0.38
C ASP A 116 4.09 -22.63 -0.22
N LEU A 117 3.76 -21.42 -0.68
CA LEU A 117 4.58 -20.21 -0.49
C LEU A 117 4.43 -19.58 0.90
N THR A 118 3.52 -20.10 1.71
CA THR A 118 3.21 -19.64 3.07
C THR A 118 3.15 -20.81 4.06
N GLY A 119 4.01 -21.82 3.85
CA GLY A 119 4.11 -22.98 4.73
C GLY A 119 2.88 -23.90 4.76
N GLY A 120 2.01 -23.81 3.78
CA GLY A 120 0.74 -24.54 3.71
C GLY A 120 -0.44 -23.82 4.37
N PHE A 121 -0.22 -22.66 4.99
CA PHE A 121 -1.25 -21.91 5.70
C PHE A 121 -1.86 -20.78 4.86
N ARG A 122 -3.15 -20.52 5.06
CA ARG A 122 -3.79 -19.30 4.57
C ARG A 122 -3.41 -18.15 5.53
N VAL A 123 -2.91 -17.07 4.96
CA VAL A 123 -2.55 -15.89 5.75
C VAL A 123 -3.74 -14.94 5.92
N LEU A 124 -3.66 -14.05 6.91
CA LEU A 124 -4.72 -13.09 7.26
C LEU A 124 -5.26 -12.32 6.04
N SER A 125 -4.40 -11.99 5.07
CA SER A 125 -4.80 -11.31 3.84
C SER A 125 -5.84 -12.07 3.01
N TYR A 126 -5.91 -13.40 3.16
CA TYR A 126 -6.81 -14.29 2.41
C TYR A 126 -8.03 -14.74 3.20
N LEU A 127 -8.11 -14.38 4.49
CA LEU A 127 -9.23 -14.71 5.34
C LEU A 127 -10.33 -13.64 5.26
N ASP A 128 -11.58 -14.07 5.25
CA ASP A 128 -12.71 -13.18 5.47
C ASP A 128 -12.87 -12.86 6.97
N PRO A 129 -13.34 -11.66 7.37
CA PRO A 129 -13.58 -11.34 8.77
C PRO A 129 -14.49 -12.31 9.53
N SER A 130 -15.37 -13.03 8.83
CA SER A 130 -16.24 -14.06 9.43
C SER A 130 -15.53 -15.37 9.75
N GLU A 131 -14.27 -15.56 9.33
CA GLU A 131 -13.52 -16.79 9.57
C GLU A 131 -12.87 -16.78 10.97
N PRO A 132 -12.85 -17.94 11.68
CA PRO A 132 -12.42 -18.01 13.09
C PRO A 132 -11.03 -17.42 13.35
N ASN A 133 -10.06 -17.65 12.46
CA ASN A 133 -8.67 -17.24 12.66
C ASN A 133 -8.40 -15.78 12.25
N HIS A 134 -9.36 -15.09 11.59
CA HIS A 134 -9.15 -13.70 11.16
C HIS A 134 -8.90 -12.75 12.33
N ALA A 135 -9.84 -12.71 13.30
CA ALA A 135 -9.73 -11.80 14.43
C ALA A 135 -8.53 -12.12 15.35
N PRO A 136 -8.23 -13.37 15.72
CA PRO A 136 -7.03 -13.72 16.48
C PRO A 136 -5.73 -13.29 15.81
N LEU A 137 -5.55 -13.61 14.53
CA LEU A 137 -4.37 -13.22 13.78
C LEU A 137 -4.21 -11.70 13.67
N LYS A 138 -5.31 -10.97 13.50
CA LYS A 138 -5.26 -9.50 13.44
C LYS A 138 -4.95 -8.88 14.80
N ARG A 139 -5.46 -9.44 15.91
CA ARG A 139 -5.07 -9.03 17.27
C ARG A 139 -3.59 -9.26 17.53
N LEU A 140 -3.05 -10.39 17.08
CA LEU A 140 -1.60 -10.66 17.17
C LEU A 140 -0.77 -9.60 16.48
N LEU A 141 -1.17 -9.14 15.28
CA LEU A 141 -0.47 -8.04 14.60
C LEU A 141 -0.61 -6.71 15.34
N PHE A 142 -1.76 -6.41 15.92
CA PHE A 142 -1.92 -5.20 16.74
C PHE A 142 -1.07 -5.25 18.00
N SER A 143 -0.97 -6.40 18.66
CA SER A 143 -0.11 -6.62 19.82
C SER A 143 1.35 -6.38 19.45
N LEU A 144 1.83 -6.97 18.35
CA LEU A 144 3.18 -6.76 17.83
C LEU A 144 3.48 -5.27 17.62
N LEU A 145 2.62 -4.57 16.89
CA LEU A 145 2.82 -3.14 16.58
C LEU A 145 2.79 -2.26 17.83
N SER A 146 1.90 -2.58 18.77
CA SER A 146 1.79 -1.86 20.06
C SER A 146 3.02 -2.08 20.94
N ALA A 147 3.41 -3.34 21.14
CA ALA A 147 4.55 -3.70 21.99
C ALA A 147 5.88 -3.12 21.45
N ARG A 148 6.00 -3.00 20.14
CA ARG A 148 7.22 -2.54 19.47
C ARG A 148 7.21 -1.06 19.08
N ARG A 149 6.14 -0.31 19.40
CA ARG A 149 6.01 1.11 19.02
C ARG A 149 7.20 1.98 19.45
N GLY A 150 7.74 1.76 20.65
CA GLY A 150 8.87 2.55 21.19
C GLY A 150 10.18 2.38 20.41
N PHE A 151 10.33 1.29 19.66
CA PHE A 151 11.53 0.99 18.89
C PHE A 151 11.49 1.55 17.47
N VAL A 152 10.32 1.96 16.96
CA VAL A 152 10.15 2.38 15.57
C VAL A 152 11.02 3.58 15.22
N VAL A 153 10.98 4.66 16.01
CA VAL A 153 11.76 5.88 15.73
C VAL A 153 13.28 5.64 15.86
N PRO A 154 13.80 5.06 16.96
CA PRO A 154 15.24 4.86 17.08
C PRO A 154 15.80 3.90 16.02
N GLU A 155 15.13 2.79 15.73
CA GLU A 155 15.61 1.84 14.71
C GLU A 155 15.46 2.41 13.28
N PHE A 156 14.43 3.23 13.01
CA PHE A 156 14.33 3.94 11.75
C PHE A 156 15.53 4.87 11.53
N ARG A 157 15.86 5.69 12.53
CA ARG A 157 17.00 6.60 12.46
C ARG A 157 18.33 5.87 12.27
N ALA A 158 18.53 4.79 12.98
CA ALA A 158 19.75 3.99 12.85
C ALA A 158 19.90 3.41 11.44
N THR A 159 18.86 2.76 10.93
CA THR A 159 18.92 2.05 9.63
C THR A 159 18.88 3.01 8.45
N TYR A 160 17.95 3.98 8.44
CA TYR A 160 17.85 4.95 7.35
C TYR A 160 18.93 6.03 7.42
N GLY A 161 19.46 6.33 8.63
CA GLY A 161 20.64 7.15 8.78
C GLY A 161 21.84 6.55 8.04
N ALA A 162 22.15 5.29 8.30
CA ALA A 162 23.21 4.56 7.61
C ALA A 162 22.96 4.47 6.08
N MET A 163 21.68 4.32 5.68
CA MET A 163 21.29 4.35 4.26
C MET A 163 21.62 5.71 3.61
N PHE A 164 21.25 6.84 4.23
CA PHE A 164 21.55 8.17 3.69
C PHE A 164 23.05 8.42 3.56
N GLU A 165 23.85 8.03 4.54
CA GLU A 165 25.31 8.07 4.46
C GLU A 165 25.86 7.21 3.32
N GLY A 166 25.24 6.04 3.07
CA GLY A 166 25.55 5.20 1.91
C GLY A 166 25.28 5.92 0.60
N LEU A 167 24.10 6.53 0.45
CA LEU A 167 23.72 7.31 -0.73
C LEU A 167 24.67 8.50 -0.98
N GLU A 168 25.06 9.22 0.07
CA GLU A 168 26.06 10.30 -0.05
C GLU A 168 27.39 9.79 -0.63
N ARG A 169 27.89 8.63 -0.13
CA ARG A 169 29.12 8.03 -0.62
C ARG A 169 29.01 7.57 -2.09
N GLU A 170 27.86 7.01 -2.47
CA GLU A 170 27.61 6.57 -3.85
C GLU A 170 27.55 7.78 -4.81
N ILE A 171 26.85 8.85 -4.43
CA ILE A 171 26.75 10.08 -5.21
C ILE A 171 28.13 10.71 -5.37
N ALA A 172 28.91 10.79 -4.30
CA ALA A 172 30.27 11.34 -4.36
C ALA A 172 31.21 10.57 -5.29
N ARG A 173 31.00 9.25 -5.47
CA ARG A 173 31.82 8.39 -6.34
C ARG A 173 31.33 8.34 -7.78
N GLY A 174 30.02 8.29 -7.98
CA GLY A 174 29.39 8.00 -9.28
C GLY A 174 28.37 9.03 -9.76
N GLY A 175 28.22 10.17 -9.07
CA GLY A 175 27.28 11.23 -9.42
C GLY A 175 25.79 10.89 -9.20
N ARG A 176 25.47 9.66 -8.80
CA ARG A 176 24.09 9.21 -8.52
C ARG A 176 24.08 7.97 -7.65
N ALA A 177 22.97 7.75 -6.95
CA ALA A 177 22.74 6.57 -6.11
C ALA A 177 21.34 5.98 -6.36
N ASP A 178 21.20 4.65 -6.30
CA ASP A 178 19.91 3.98 -6.45
C ASP A 178 19.17 3.94 -5.09
N PHE A 179 18.18 4.84 -4.95
CA PHE A 179 17.38 4.90 -3.74
C PHE A 179 16.57 3.61 -3.52
N GLY A 180 16.04 2.98 -4.58
CA GLY A 180 15.25 1.76 -4.45
C GLY A 180 16.06 0.60 -3.86
N ALA A 181 17.27 0.36 -4.36
CA ALA A 181 18.14 -0.70 -3.85
C ALA A 181 18.60 -0.42 -2.40
N ALA A 182 18.93 0.83 -2.09
CA ALA A 182 19.29 1.23 -0.73
C ALA A 182 18.11 1.09 0.24
N ASN A 183 16.91 1.51 -0.18
CA ASN A 183 15.68 1.38 0.59
C ASN A 183 15.32 -0.08 0.88
N ASP A 184 15.47 -0.98 -0.09
CA ASP A 184 15.17 -2.41 0.13
C ASP A 184 15.97 -2.98 1.29
N ARG A 185 17.27 -2.66 1.37
CA ARG A 185 18.10 -3.08 2.50
C ARG A 185 17.65 -2.42 3.80
N ALA A 186 17.57 -1.09 3.81
CA ALA A 186 17.22 -0.35 5.02
C ALA A 186 15.83 -0.72 5.56
N ALA A 187 14.86 -0.95 4.66
CA ALA A 187 13.51 -1.34 5.04
C ALA A 187 13.45 -2.71 5.71
N PHE A 188 14.19 -3.71 5.21
CA PHE A 188 14.21 -5.02 5.84
C PHE A 188 14.93 -4.99 7.19
N ASP A 189 16.10 -4.37 7.26
CA ASP A 189 16.87 -4.22 8.50
C ASP A 189 16.04 -3.46 9.56
N PHE A 190 15.39 -2.38 9.16
CA PHE A 190 14.48 -1.62 10.03
C PHE A 190 13.32 -2.48 10.54
N LEU A 191 12.61 -3.19 9.67
CA LEU A 191 11.47 -4.03 10.06
C LEU A 191 11.90 -5.15 11.02
N ALA A 192 13.03 -5.81 10.73
CA ALA A 192 13.55 -6.87 11.59
C ALA A 192 13.95 -6.35 12.97
N ARG A 193 14.65 -5.23 13.05
CA ARG A 193 15.09 -4.61 14.31
C ARG A 193 13.93 -3.97 15.07
N ALA A 194 13.09 -3.18 14.40
CA ALA A 194 11.98 -2.49 15.05
C ALA A 194 10.90 -3.46 15.54
N LEU A 195 10.47 -4.42 14.70
CA LEU A 195 9.35 -5.30 15.03
C LEU A 195 9.77 -6.56 15.78
N LEU A 196 10.92 -7.15 15.46
CA LEU A 196 11.35 -8.42 16.03
C LEU A 196 12.51 -8.27 17.05
N GLY A 197 13.15 -7.09 17.13
CA GLY A 197 14.29 -6.86 18.00
C GLY A 197 15.53 -7.65 17.59
N ARG A 198 15.67 -8.02 16.30
CA ARG A 198 16.75 -8.86 15.80
C ARG A 198 17.44 -8.23 14.58
N ASP A 199 18.75 -8.14 14.63
CA ASP A 199 19.56 -7.74 13.48
C ASP A 199 19.73 -8.94 12.54
N PRO A 200 19.29 -8.87 11.27
CA PRO A 200 19.48 -9.95 10.32
C PRO A 200 20.97 -10.26 10.07
N ALA A 201 21.83 -9.25 10.09
CA ALA A 201 23.27 -9.40 9.84
C ALA A 201 23.98 -10.30 10.88
N GLU A 202 23.43 -10.38 12.10
CA GLU A 202 23.95 -11.22 13.20
C GLU A 202 23.41 -12.66 13.15
N THR A 203 22.72 -13.05 12.08
CA THR A 203 22.07 -14.36 11.94
C THR A 203 22.53 -15.07 10.66
N PRO A 204 22.24 -16.37 10.47
CA PRO A 204 22.51 -17.07 9.23
C PRO A 204 21.80 -16.51 7.99
N LEU A 205 20.77 -15.66 8.17
CA LEU A 205 20.12 -14.96 7.07
C LEU A 205 21.05 -13.90 6.46
N GLY A 206 21.82 -13.20 7.29
CA GLY A 206 22.78 -12.19 6.87
C GLY A 206 22.12 -11.07 6.07
N LEU A 207 22.76 -10.70 4.97
CA LEU A 207 22.31 -9.65 4.06
C LEU A 207 21.39 -10.15 2.93
N ASP A 208 21.05 -11.44 2.92
CA ASP A 208 20.25 -12.05 1.85
C ASP A 208 18.75 -11.76 1.94
N GLY A 209 18.27 -11.27 3.10
CA GLY A 209 16.84 -11.04 3.36
C GLY A 209 16.09 -10.35 2.22
N PRO A 210 16.48 -9.15 1.79
CA PRO A 210 15.78 -8.43 0.70
C PRO A 210 15.73 -9.19 -0.62
N LYS A 211 16.81 -9.89 -0.97
CA LYS A 211 16.90 -10.71 -2.20
C LYS A 211 15.95 -11.91 -2.12
N ILE A 212 15.97 -12.61 -1.00
CA ILE A 212 15.09 -13.76 -0.74
C ILE A 212 13.62 -13.32 -0.80
N ILE A 213 13.27 -12.22 -0.12
CA ILE A 213 11.90 -11.70 -0.11
C ILE A 213 11.48 -11.31 -1.52
N THR A 214 12.31 -10.58 -2.26
CA THR A 214 11.99 -10.15 -3.64
C THR A 214 11.72 -11.36 -4.54
N LYS A 215 12.56 -12.41 -4.45
CA LYS A 215 12.35 -13.66 -5.20
C LYS A 215 11.07 -14.36 -4.78
N TRP A 216 10.82 -14.49 -3.48
CA TRP A 216 9.62 -15.12 -2.93
C TRP A 216 8.33 -14.38 -3.32
N VAL A 217 8.35 -13.03 -3.27
CA VAL A 217 7.23 -12.20 -3.74
C VAL A 217 6.98 -12.39 -5.23
N LEU A 218 8.04 -12.44 -6.06
CA LEU A 218 7.90 -12.72 -7.49
C LEU A 218 7.16 -14.04 -7.75
N PHE A 219 7.40 -15.08 -6.97
CA PHE A 219 6.70 -16.36 -7.12
C PHE A 219 5.23 -16.30 -6.71
N GLN A 220 4.85 -15.36 -5.85
CA GLN A 220 3.47 -15.14 -5.48
C GLN A 220 2.70 -14.31 -6.50
N ILE A 221 3.31 -13.24 -7.00
CA ILE A 221 2.62 -12.26 -7.86
C ILE A 221 3.11 -12.22 -9.30
N GLY A 222 4.00 -13.12 -9.68
CA GLY A 222 4.54 -13.21 -11.07
C GLY A 222 3.45 -13.13 -12.14
N PRO A 223 2.32 -13.86 -12.03
CA PRO A 223 1.22 -13.76 -12.99
C PRO A 223 0.55 -12.38 -13.09
N LEU A 224 0.88 -11.45 -12.21
CA LEU A 224 0.35 -10.07 -12.20
C LEU A 224 1.34 -9.02 -12.67
N LEU A 225 2.59 -9.41 -12.94
CA LEU A 225 3.69 -8.51 -13.28
C LEU A 225 3.98 -8.55 -14.78
N SER A 226 4.45 -7.43 -15.32
CA SER A 226 5.18 -7.39 -16.57
C SER A 226 6.66 -7.10 -16.28
N LEU A 227 7.53 -7.97 -16.76
CA LEU A 227 8.98 -7.88 -16.58
C LEU A 227 9.69 -7.32 -17.82
N GLY A 228 8.93 -6.97 -18.88
CA GLY A 228 9.45 -6.43 -20.13
C GLY A 228 10.07 -7.48 -21.05
N LEU A 229 9.71 -8.75 -20.88
CA LEU A 229 10.06 -9.81 -21.83
C LEU A 229 9.22 -9.67 -23.13
N PRO A 230 9.63 -10.30 -24.25
CA PRO A 230 8.78 -10.35 -25.44
C PRO A 230 7.38 -10.85 -25.09
N GLY A 231 6.33 -10.09 -25.45
CA GLY A 231 4.98 -10.25 -24.93
C GLY A 231 4.42 -11.67 -25.00
N LEU A 232 4.63 -12.41 -26.10
CA LEU A 232 4.18 -13.81 -26.22
C LEU A 232 4.92 -14.75 -25.25
N VAL A 233 6.21 -14.51 -25.03
CA VAL A 233 7.02 -15.31 -24.11
C VAL A 233 6.62 -15.02 -22.67
N GLU A 234 6.46 -13.74 -22.34
CA GLU A 234 6.04 -13.30 -21.00
C GLU A 234 4.64 -13.84 -20.67
N ASP A 235 3.69 -13.74 -21.63
CA ASP A 235 2.33 -14.23 -21.48
C ASP A 235 2.30 -15.75 -21.23
N ALA A 236 3.08 -16.51 -21.99
CA ALA A 236 3.18 -17.95 -21.84
C ALA A 236 3.80 -18.35 -20.49
N VAL A 237 4.90 -17.69 -20.07
CA VAL A 237 5.67 -18.10 -18.88
C VAL A 237 5.09 -17.55 -17.58
N LEU A 238 4.69 -16.28 -17.55
CA LEU A 238 4.24 -15.62 -16.32
C LEU A 238 2.72 -15.64 -16.12
N HIS A 239 1.94 -15.45 -17.21
CA HIS A 239 0.50 -15.26 -17.09
C HIS A 239 -0.33 -16.51 -17.34
N SER A 240 0.27 -17.56 -17.90
CA SER A 240 -0.44 -18.82 -18.19
C SER A 240 -0.16 -19.93 -17.19
N PHE A 241 0.93 -19.84 -16.41
CA PHE A 241 1.32 -20.84 -15.44
C PHE A 241 1.74 -20.21 -14.12
N ARG A 242 1.55 -20.95 -13.02
CA ARG A 242 2.08 -20.57 -11.72
C ARG A 242 3.55 -20.96 -11.66
N LEU A 243 4.40 -20.08 -11.15
CA LEU A 243 5.80 -20.42 -10.91
C LEU A 243 5.89 -21.50 -9.83
N PRO A 244 6.70 -22.56 -10.03
CA PRO A 244 6.76 -23.70 -9.10
C PRO A 244 7.29 -23.30 -7.71
N PRO A 245 6.53 -23.43 -6.61
CA PRO A 245 6.96 -23.03 -5.27
C PRO A 245 8.24 -23.73 -4.80
N ALA A 246 8.52 -24.94 -5.30
CA ALA A 246 9.73 -25.71 -4.98
C ALA A 246 11.04 -24.94 -5.22
N LEU A 247 11.06 -24.03 -6.22
CA LEU A 247 12.26 -23.26 -6.57
C LEU A 247 12.62 -22.17 -5.55
N VAL A 248 11.68 -21.79 -4.67
CA VAL A 248 11.94 -20.80 -3.61
C VAL A 248 11.84 -21.41 -2.20
N ARG A 249 11.45 -22.67 -2.09
CA ARG A 249 11.28 -23.35 -0.80
C ARG A 249 12.52 -23.26 0.10
N PRO A 250 13.77 -23.51 -0.38
CA PRO A 250 14.96 -23.38 0.46
C PRO A 250 15.17 -21.94 0.97
N ASP A 251 14.98 -20.95 0.11
CA ASP A 251 15.10 -19.54 0.46
C ASP A 251 14.05 -19.13 1.48
N TYR A 252 12.81 -19.55 1.25
CA TYR A 252 11.70 -19.29 2.19
C TYR A 252 11.92 -19.97 3.54
N ALA A 253 12.48 -21.19 3.58
CA ALA A 253 12.81 -21.88 4.82
C ALA A 253 13.84 -21.10 5.66
N ARG A 254 14.88 -20.52 5.03
CA ARG A 254 15.86 -19.64 5.70
C ARG A 254 15.17 -18.41 6.30
N LEU A 255 14.26 -17.80 5.54
CA LEU A 255 13.50 -16.64 6.01
C LEU A 255 12.60 -17.02 7.20
N ALA A 256 11.83 -18.11 7.09
CA ALA A 256 10.96 -18.60 8.16
C ALA A 256 11.75 -18.97 9.43
N GLU A 257 12.94 -19.55 9.30
CA GLU A 257 13.80 -19.87 10.44
C GLU A 257 14.29 -18.63 11.17
N PHE A 258 14.68 -17.57 10.43
CA PHE A 258 15.00 -16.28 11.03
C PHE A 258 13.83 -15.74 11.88
N PHE A 259 12.61 -15.76 11.33
CA PHE A 259 11.41 -15.31 12.04
C PHE A 259 11.08 -16.21 13.24
N ARG A 260 11.25 -17.52 13.11
CA ARG A 260 11.03 -18.47 14.21
C ARG A 260 11.94 -18.16 15.40
N GLY A 261 13.21 -17.91 15.15
CA GLY A 261 14.19 -17.56 16.19
C GLY A 261 13.98 -16.18 16.81
N ALA A 262 13.33 -15.26 16.07
CA ALA A 262 13.13 -13.88 16.53
C ALA A 262 11.74 -13.61 17.17
N SER A 263 10.76 -14.51 16.98
CA SER A 263 9.35 -14.25 17.33
C SER A 263 8.84 -15.12 18.49
N GLY A 264 9.70 -15.76 19.29
CA GLY A 264 9.29 -16.69 20.36
C GLY A 264 8.11 -16.19 21.21
N PRO A 265 8.23 -15.04 21.89
CA PRO A 265 7.14 -14.51 22.74
C PRO A 265 5.85 -14.21 21.96
N LEU A 266 5.96 -13.77 20.70
CA LEU A 266 4.80 -13.51 19.85
C LEU A 266 4.08 -14.81 19.45
N LEU A 267 4.83 -15.88 19.23
CA LEU A 267 4.28 -17.19 18.92
C LEU A 267 3.61 -17.82 20.16
N ASP A 268 4.13 -17.57 21.37
CA ASP A 268 3.49 -17.96 22.64
C ASP A 268 2.15 -17.22 22.83
N GLU A 269 2.12 -15.92 22.51
CA GLU A 269 0.89 -15.14 22.52
C GLU A 269 -0.15 -15.67 21.51
N ALA A 270 0.29 -16.08 20.32
CA ALA A 270 -0.60 -16.66 19.31
C ALA A 270 -1.30 -17.93 19.81
N GLU A 271 -0.59 -18.82 20.50
CA GLU A 271 -1.18 -20.00 21.15
C GLU A 271 -2.24 -19.60 22.19
N GLY A 272 -1.97 -18.56 22.97
CA GLY A 272 -2.94 -17.99 23.91
C GLY A 272 -4.20 -17.42 23.23
N LEU A 273 -4.09 -17.00 21.98
CA LEU A 273 -5.21 -16.55 21.14
C LEU A 273 -5.89 -17.70 20.38
N GLY A 274 -5.44 -18.94 20.54
CA GLY A 274 -5.99 -20.14 19.87
C GLY A 274 -5.45 -20.33 18.44
N VAL A 275 -4.35 -19.68 18.06
CA VAL A 275 -3.69 -19.83 16.76
C VAL A 275 -2.46 -20.69 16.91
N GLY A 276 -2.30 -21.70 16.06
CA GLY A 276 -1.11 -22.58 16.09
C GLY A 276 0.17 -21.80 15.76
N ARG A 277 1.28 -22.16 16.42
CA ARG A 277 2.60 -21.47 16.27
C ARG A 277 3.07 -21.36 14.83
N ASP A 278 2.95 -22.44 14.06
CA ASP A 278 3.39 -22.42 12.64
C ASP A 278 2.48 -21.54 11.78
N GLU A 279 1.16 -21.56 11.99
CA GLU A 279 0.24 -20.65 11.32
C GLU A 279 0.56 -19.18 11.65
N ALA A 280 0.78 -18.88 12.93
CA ALA A 280 1.17 -17.55 13.38
C ALA A 280 2.51 -17.11 12.78
N LEU A 281 3.53 -18.00 12.78
CA LEU A 281 4.82 -17.74 12.18
C LEU A 281 4.69 -17.30 10.72
N HIS A 282 3.99 -18.08 9.89
CA HIS A 282 3.84 -17.79 8.48
C HIS A 282 3.01 -16.52 8.22
N ASN A 283 2.07 -16.18 9.13
CA ASN A 283 1.35 -14.91 9.11
C ASN A 283 2.26 -13.72 9.44
N VAL A 284 3.15 -13.84 10.42
CA VAL A 284 4.13 -12.79 10.77
C VAL A 284 5.14 -12.59 9.64
N VAL A 285 5.66 -13.67 9.04
CA VAL A 285 6.51 -13.60 7.84
C VAL A 285 5.80 -12.86 6.71
N PHE A 286 4.55 -13.22 6.43
CA PHE A 286 3.79 -12.60 5.35
C PHE A 286 3.50 -11.11 5.63
N ALA A 287 3.06 -10.78 6.84
CA ALA A 287 2.77 -9.41 7.24
C ALA A 287 4.03 -8.51 7.17
N THR A 288 5.19 -9.02 7.60
CA THR A 288 6.43 -8.26 7.61
C THR A 288 7.06 -8.18 6.21
N CYS A 289 7.17 -9.31 5.50
CA CYS A 289 7.93 -9.37 4.26
C CYS A 289 7.09 -9.05 3.02
N PHE A 290 5.86 -9.56 2.93
CA PHE A 290 5.00 -9.28 1.78
C PHE A 290 4.31 -7.91 1.93
N ASN A 291 3.62 -7.68 3.06
CA ASN A 291 2.82 -6.46 3.23
C ASN A 291 3.69 -5.25 3.59
N ALA A 292 4.49 -5.31 4.66
CA ALA A 292 5.24 -4.14 5.13
C ALA A 292 6.45 -3.84 4.23
N PHE A 293 7.36 -4.80 4.03
CA PHE A 293 8.52 -4.60 3.17
C PHE A 293 8.09 -4.35 1.71
N GLY A 294 7.17 -5.15 1.17
CA GLY A 294 6.63 -4.95 -0.19
C GLY A 294 5.95 -3.59 -0.34
N GLY A 295 5.20 -3.15 0.66
CA GLY A 295 4.60 -1.82 0.71
C GLY A 295 5.64 -0.70 0.73
N PHE A 296 6.68 -0.80 1.55
CA PHE A 296 7.77 0.19 1.60
C PHE A 296 8.60 0.23 0.32
N LYS A 297 8.78 -0.89 -0.33
CA LYS A 297 9.46 -0.98 -1.64
C LYS A 297 8.76 -0.15 -2.73
N ILE A 298 7.46 0.06 -2.62
CA ILE A 298 6.66 0.86 -3.57
C ILE A 298 6.44 2.28 -3.04
N LEU A 299 5.97 2.42 -1.81
CA LEU A 299 5.56 3.69 -1.23
C LEU A 299 6.73 4.67 -1.04
N LEU A 300 7.84 4.21 -0.45
CA LEU A 300 8.91 5.13 -0.07
C LEU A 300 9.67 5.70 -1.28
N PRO A 301 10.03 4.91 -2.31
CA PRO A 301 10.53 5.48 -3.57
C PRO A 301 9.50 6.37 -4.27
N GLY A 302 8.21 6.01 -4.26
CA GLY A 302 7.12 6.85 -4.78
C GLY A 302 7.06 8.21 -4.08
N LEU A 303 7.17 8.23 -2.76
CA LEU A 303 7.18 9.46 -1.97
C LEU A 303 8.40 10.35 -2.31
N VAL A 304 9.60 9.78 -2.37
CA VAL A 304 10.83 10.49 -2.75
C VAL A 304 10.73 11.03 -4.19
N LYS A 305 10.16 10.25 -5.11
CA LYS A 305 9.86 10.70 -6.49
C LYS A 305 9.01 11.95 -6.51
N TRP A 306 7.88 11.94 -5.82
CA TRP A 306 6.92 13.05 -5.86
C TRP A 306 7.46 14.31 -5.19
N ILE A 307 8.15 14.17 -4.06
CA ILE A 307 8.81 15.28 -3.38
C ILE A 307 9.93 15.85 -4.27
N GLY A 308 10.79 15.00 -4.84
CA GLY A 308 11.88 15.44 -5.73
C GLY A 308 11.39 16.18 -6.96
N ARG A 309 10.30 15.70 -7.60
CA ARG A 309 9.66 16.38 -8.75
C ARG A 309 9.02 17.71 -8.39
N ALA A 310 8.53 17.87 -7.16
CA ALA A 310 7.94 19.13 -6.70
C ALA A 310 9.01 20.23 -6.48
N GLY A 311 10.27 19.85 -6.30
CA GLY A 311 11.43 20.73 -6.36
C GLY A 311 11.64 21.62 -5.14
N ALA A 312 12.56 22.57 -5.28
CA ALA A 312 13.14 23.34 -4.18
C ALA A 312 12.13 24.13 -3.33
N ARG A 313 11.02 24.60 -3.91
CA ARG A 313 10.00 25.34 -3.16
C ARG A 313 9.32 24.46 -2.10
N LEU A 314 8.97 23.23 -2.47
CA LEU A 314 8.39 22.28 -1.51
C LEU A 314 9.45 21.85 -0.51
N HIS A 315 10.67 21.58 -0.96
CA HIS A 315 11.79 21.18 -0.10
C HIS A 315 12.03 22.19 1.02
N GLY A 316 12.11 23.49 0.71
CA GLY A 316 12.30 24.55 1.71
C GLY A 316 11.18 24.56 2.78
N ARG A 317 9.93 24.42 2.36
CA ARG A 317 8.78 24.39 3.28
C ARG A 317 8.76 23.15 4.17
N LEU A 318 9.11 21.98 3.63
CA LEU A 318 9.22 20.75 4.42
C LEU A 318 10.40 20.84 5.40
N ALA A 319 11.54 21.39 4.97
CA ALA A 319 12.69 21.60 5.84
C ALA A 319 12.37 22.54 7.01
N GLU A 320 11.66 23.65 6.73
CA GLU A 320 11.21 24.59 7.76
C GLU A 320 10.28 23.91 8.76
N GLU A 321 9.23 23.22 8.31
CA GLU A 321 8.27 22.50 9.17
C GLU A 321 8.96 21.45 10.03
N VAL A 322 9.78 20.59 9.43
CA VAL A 322 10.46 19.48 10.10
C VAL A 322 11.44 20.00 11.17
N ARG A 323 12.24 21.02 10.83
CA ARG A 323 13.23 21.60 11.74
C ARG A 323 12.58 22.38 12.87
N ALA A 324 11.46 23.06 12.62
CA ALA A 324 10.66 23.69 13.66
C ALA A 324 10.11 22.64 14.66
N ALA A 325 9.56 21.54 14.16
CA ALA A 325 9.07 20.45 14.99
C ALA A 325 10.19 19.79 15.82
N ALA A 326 11.38 19.60 15.24
CA ALA A 326 12.53 19.05 15.94
C ALA A 326 13.02 19.97 17.08
N ARG A 327 13.11 21.29 16.85
CA ARG A 327 13.47 22.27 17.90
C ARG A 327 12.46 22.27 19.04
N SER A 328 11.18 22.22 18.77
CA SER A 328 10.12 22.16 19.79
C SER A 328 10.17 20.87 20.62
N SER A 329 10.54 19.76 20.00
CA SER A 329 10.68 18.47 20.69
C SER A 329 11.88 18.46 21.65
N SER A 330 12.99 19.08 21.28
CA SER A 330 14.21 19.17 22.09
C SER A 330 14.03 20.05 23.36
N SER A 331 13.15 21.05 23.29
CA SER A 331 12.87 21.94 24.44
C SER A 331 11.94 21.32 25.48
N SER A 332 11.14 20.31 25.10
CA SER A 332 10.13 19.69 25.99
C SER A 332 10.57 18.38 26.65
N SER A 333 11.62 17.74 26.16
CA SER A 333 12.21 16.53 26.74
C SER A 333 13.69 16.78 26.97
N GLY A 334 14.13 16.89 28.23
CA GLY A 334 15.54 17.02 28.58
C GLY A 334 16.39 15.79 28.29
N GLY A 335 16.14 15.10 27.17
CA GLY A 335 16.77 13.87 26.67
C GLY A 335 17.55 14.11 25.39
N ASP A 336 18.77 13.66 25.40
CA ASP A 336 19.79 13.66 24.36
C ASP A 336 19.30 12.95 23.08
N GLY A 337 18.94 13.74 22.04
CA GLY A 337 18.56 13.20 20.75
C GLY A 337 17.71 14.16 19.90
N GLY A 338 18.36 15.17 19.29
CA GLY A 338 17.73 16.16 18.41
C GLY A 338 17.02 15.56 17.20
N GLY A 339 15.77 15.19 17.34
CA GLY A 339 14.99 14.63 16.24
C GLY A 339 13.49 14.62 16.50
N VAL A 340 12.70 14.29 15.49
CA VAL A 340 11.25 14.29 15.51
C VAL A 340 10.71 12.98 16.11
N GLY A 341 10.04 13.01 17.25
CA GLY A 341 9.35 11.85 17.84
C GLY A 341 7.95 11.66 17.29
N PHE A 342 7.27 10.56 17.67
CA PHE A 342 5.91 10.24 17.23
C PHE A 342 4.93 11.39 17.45
N ARG A 343 4.94 12.02 18.62
CA ARG A 343 4.03 13.12 18.95
C ARG A 343 4.17 14.29 17.99
N ALA A 344 5.41 14.68 17.66
CA ALA A 344 5.65 15.77 16.72
C ALA A 344 5.21 15.40 15.30
N LEU A 345 5.39 14.13 14.87
CA LEU A 345 4.90 13.64 13.60
C LEU A 345 3.36 13.71 13.48
N GLU A 346 2.66 13.48 14.57
CA GLU A 346 1.19 13.47 14.58
C GLU A 346 0.60 14.90 14.68
N GLU A 347 1.16 15.76 15.53
CA GLU A 347 0.56 17.02 15.93
C GLU A 347 1.15 18.25 15.23
N SER A 348 2.43 18.22 14.84
CA SER A 348 3.18 19.45 14.49
C SER A 348 3.58 19.55 13.01
N MET A 349 3.26 18.57 12.18
CA MET A 349 3.76 18.48 10.80
C MET A 349 2.63 18.29 9.78
N PRO A 350 1.72 19.29 9.60
CA PRO A 350 0.56 19.18 8.73
C PRO A 350 0.92 19.07 7.24
N LEU A 351 1.98 19.75 6.76
CA LEU A 351 2.42 19.64 5.36
C LEU A 351 3.04 18.29 5.08
N THR A 352 3.92 17.80 5.95
CA THR A 352 4.50 16.45 5.86
C THR A 352 3.40 15.39 5.83
N LYS A 353 2.39 15.53 6.69
CA LYS A 353 1.20 14.68 6.70
C LYS A 353 0.48 14.69 5.36
N SER A 354 0.25 15.88 4.83
CA SER A 354 -0.47 16.08 3.55
C SER A 354 0.31 15.48 2.37
N VAL A 355 1.62 15.68 2.32
CA VAL A 355 2.49 15.12 1.28
C VAL A 355 2.47 13.59 1.27
N VAL A 356 2.48 12.94 2.45
CA VAL A 356 2.39 11.47 2.53
C VAL A 356 1.03 10.98 2.03
N TYR A 357 -0.07 11.61 2.43
CA TYR A 357 -1.40 11.20 1.94
C TYR A 357 -1.60 11.50 0.46
N GLU A 358 -1.02 12.58 -0.06
CA GLU A 358 -1.08 12.88 -1.49
C GLU A 358 -0.30 11.85 -2.33
N ALA A 359 0.85 11.38 -1.83
CA ALA A 359 1.58 10.30 -2.48
C ALA A 359 0.77 8.98 -2.47
N LEU A 360 0.13 8.64 -1.34
CA LEU A 360 -0.75 7.48 -1.23
C LEU A 360 -1.98 7.59 -2.13
N ARG A 361 -2.55 8.78 -2.31
CA ARG A 361 -3.69 9.02 -3.18
C ARG A 361 -3.33 8.86 -4.66
N ILE A 362 -2.27 9.53 -5.09
CA ILE A 362 -1.93 9.61 -6.52
C ILE A 362 -1.32 8.32 -7.06
N GLU A 363 -0.62 7.57 -6.18
CA GLU A 363 0.05 6.33 -6.55
C GLU A 363 -0.01 5.32 -5.38
N PRO A 364 -1.20 4.76 -5.10
CA PRO A 364 -1.36 3.83 -4.00
C PRO A 364 -0.56 2.54 -4.24
N PRO A 365 0.13 2.01 -3.22
CA PRO A 365 0.87 0.74 -3.33
C PRO A 365 -0.01 -0.44 -3.73
N VAL A 366 -1.28 -0.41 -3.35
CA VAL A 366 -2.31 -1.40 -3.74
C VAL A 366 -3.38 -0.67 -4.54
N ALA A 367 -3.21 -0.67 -5.86
CA ALA A 367 -4.08 0.08 -6.76
C ALA A 367 -5.44 -0.59 -7.00
N LEU A 368 -5.55 -1.91 -6.83
CA LEU A 368 -6.76 -2.69 -7.10
C LEU A 368 -7.16 -3.48 -5.84
N GLN A 369 -8.45 -3.49 -5.55
CA GLN A 369 -9.03 -4.24 -4.43
C GLN A 369 -10.18 -5.09 -4.95
N TYR A 370 -10.38 -6.26 -4.33
CA TYR A 370 -11.36 -7.23 -4.79
C TYR A 370 -12.30 -7.66 -3.67
N GLY A 371 -13.51 -8.04 -4.06
CA GLY A 371 -14.53 -8.61 -3.19
C GLY A 371 -15.48 -9.48 -4.01
N ARG A 372 -16.11 -10.44 -3.34
CA ARG A 372 -17.17 -11.25 -3.91
C ARG A 372 -18.51 -10.79 -3.34
N ALA A 373 -19.44 -10.41 -4.21
CA ALA A 373 -20.81 -10.07 -3.78
C ALA A 373 -21.46 -11.28 -3.10
N LYS A 374 -22.02 -11.07 -1.91
CA LYS A 374 -22.77 -12.08 -1.16
C LYS A 374 -24.21 -12.20 -1.62
N ARG A 375 -24.74 -11.16 -2.26
CA ARG A 375 -26.10 -11.07 -2.78
C ARG A 375 -26.17 -10.02 -3.90
N ASP A 376 -27.29 -10.00 -4.59
CA ASP A 376 -27.58 -8.90 -5.52
C ASP A 376 -27.67 -7.58 -4.76
N MET A 377 -27.08 -6.53 -5.34
CA MET A 377 -27.03 -5.20 -4.72
C MET A 377 -27.16 -4.10 -5.77
N VAL A 378 -27.63 -2.95 -5.35
CA VAL A 378 -27.57 -1.69 -6.12
C VAL A 378 -26.27 -1.00 -5.76
N VAL A 379 -25.52 -0.58 -6.78
CA VAL A 379 -24.30 0.20 -6.62
C VAL A 379 -24.55 1.58 -7.20
N GLU A 380 -24.35 2.61 -6.39
CA GLU A 380 -24.37 4.00 -6.86
C GLU A 380 -23.08 4.28 -7.62
N SER A 381 -23.14 5.08 -8.67
CA SER A 381 -21.99 5.51 -9.45
C SER A 381 -22.14 6.94 -9.92
N HIS A 382 -21.03 7.60 -10.23
CA HIS A 382 -21.05 8.90 -10.87
C HIS A 382 -21.45 8.80 -12.35
N ASP A 383 -22.04 9.86 -12.88
CA ASP A 383 -22.31 9.96 -14.29
C ASP A 383 -21.01 9.94 -15.12
N TYR A 384 -21.11 9.39 -16.32
CA TYR A 384 -20.01 9.28 -17.28
C TYR A 384 -19.37 10.65 -17.60
N GLY A 385 -18.06 10.70 -17.58
CA GLY A 385 -17.26 11.91 -17.89
C GLY A 385 -15.99 12.05 -17.06
N TYR A 386 -15.77 11.18 -16.06
CA TYR A 386 -14.64 11.22 -15.16
C TYR A 386 -13.60 10.11 -15.49
N GLU A 387 -12.34 10.36 -15.16
CA GLU A 387 -11.28 9.36 -15.34
C GLU A 387 -11.42 8.21 -14.32
N PRO A 388 -11.17 6.96 -14.75
CA PRO A 388 -11.47 5.79 -13.94
C PRO A 388 -10.38 5.51 -12.92
N MET A 389 -10.51 6.08 -11.74
CA MET A 389 -9.77 5.67 -10.52
C MET A 389 -10.42 6.37 -9.31
N ALA A 390 -10.91 5.63 -8.34
CA ALA A 390 -11.57 6.20 -7.17
C ALA A 390 -10.71 7.22 -6.40
N THR A 391 -9.38 7.04 -6.40
CA THR A 391 -8.43 7.96 -5.75
C THR A 391 -8.07 9.19 -6.60
N LYS A 392 -8.50 9.23 -7.87
CA LYS A 392 -8.29 10.32 -8.83
C LYS A 392 -9.61 10.83 -9.42
N ASP A 393 -10.70 10.60 -8.72
CA ASP A 393 -12.02 11.03 -9.13
C ASP A 393 -12.11 12.55 -9.10
N ARG A 394 -12.36 13.17 -10.27
CA ARG A 394 -12.47 14.64 -10.43
C ARG A 394 -13.71 15.23 -9.76
N ALA A 395 -14.72 14.41 -9.46
CA ALA A 395 -15.85 14.84 -8.66
C ALA A 395 -15.47 15.09 -7.20
N VAL A 396 -14.35 14.49 -6.76
CA VAL A 396 -13.84 14.61 -5.38
C VAL A 396 -12.61 15.50 -5.31
N PHE A 397 -11.67 15.32 -6.25
CA PHE A 397 -10.36 15.96 -6.22
C PHE A 397 -10.19 16.97 -7.34
N GLU A 398 -10.11 18.24 -7.02
CA GLU A 398 -9.65 19.26 -7.95
C GLU A 398 -8.19 18.93 -8.38
N ARG A 399 -7.87 19.05 -9.69
CA ARG A 399 -6.57 18.67 -10.25
C ARG A 399 -6.16 17.25 -9.84
N ALA A 400 -7.06 16.30 -10.05
CA ALA A 400 -6.95 14.93 -9.54
C ALA A 400 -5.69 14.18 -9.98
N GLU A 401 -5.14 14.49 -11.18
CA GLU A 401 -3.92 13.89 -11.73
C GLU A 401 -2.63 14.59 -11.27
N GLU A 402 -2.73 15.73 -10.60
CA GLU A 402 -1.58 16.48 -10.13
C GLU A 402 -1.25 16.12 -8.69
N PHE A 403 0.05 16.09 -8.37
CA PHE A 403 0.54 16.03 -7.00
C PHE A 403 0.44 17.41 -6.36
N VAL A 404 -0.50 17.59 -5.44
CA VAL A 404 -0.77 18.84 -4.72
C VAL A 404 -0.35 18.67 -3.26
N PRO A 405 0.82 19.16 -2.85
CA PRO A 405 1.39 18.94 -1.52
C PRO A 405 0.47 19.33 -0.36
N GLU A 406 -0.32 20.37 -0.54
CA GLU A 406 -1.21 20.94 0.49
C GLU A 406 -2.63 20.37 0.49
N ARG A 407 -2.93 19.42 -0.38
CA ARG A 407 -4.31 18.91 -0.58
C ARG A 407 -5.02 18.51 0.71
N PHE A 408 -4.28 17.95 1.66
CA PHE A 408 -4.84 17.45 2.92
C PHE A 408 -4.55 18.37 4.12
N VAL A 409 -4.10 19.61 3.89
CA VAL A 409 -3.90 20.62 4.94
C VAL A 409 -5.22 21.30 5.28
N GLY A 410 -5.42 21.65 6.55
CA GLY A 410 -6.58 22.36 7.05
C GLY A 410 -7.88 21.52 7.09
N GLU A 411 -8.99 22.17 7.36
CA GLU A 411 -10.29 21.50 7.55
C GLU A 411 -10.82 20.87 6.26
N ALA A 412 -10.76 21.62 5.14
CA ALA A 412 -11.19 21.11 3.83
C ALA A 412 -10.35 19.88 3.42
N GLY A 413 -9.04 19.95 3.62
CA GLY A 413 -8.14 18.82 3.35
C GLY A 413 -8.42 17.59 4.22
N ARG A 414 -8.72 17.78 5.51
CA ARG A 414 -9.10 16.68 6.41
C ARG A 414 -10.35 15.95 5.95
N ARG A 415 -11.32 16.65 5.36
CA ARG A 415 -12.54 16.02 4.81
C ARG A 415 -12.25 15.11 3.61
N LEU A 416 -11.18 15.38 2.86
CA LEU A 416 -10.77 14.56 1.73
C LEU A 416 -10.10 13.23 2.15
N LEU A 417 -9.65 13.10 3.40
CA LEU A 417 -9.02 11.87 3.91
C LEU A 417 -9.92 10.64 3.82
N ARG A 418 -11.25 10.81 3.81
CA ARG A 418 -12.19 9.70 3.59
C ARG A 418 -12.06 9.06 2.21
N HIS A 419 -11.39 9.72 1.26
CA HIS A 419 -11.10 9.22 -0.08
C HIS A 419 -9.65 8.77 -0.26
N VAL A 420 -8.84 8.79 0.79
CA VAL A 420 -7.55 8.08 0.85
C VAL A 420 -7.85 6.66 1.31
N LEU A 421 -7.61 5.70 0.42
CA LEU A 421 -8.09 4.34 0.60
C LEU A 421 -6.94 3.41 1.03
N TRP A 422 -7.17 2.69 2.09
CA TRP A 422 -6.34 1.58 2.55
C TRP A 422 -6.97 0.25 2.13
N SER A 423 -6.21 -0.84 2.23
CA SER A 423 -6.80 -2.16 2.01
C SER A 423 -8.09 -2.28 2.82
N ASN A 424 -9.23 -2.23 2.14
CA ASN A 424 -10.58 -2.41 2.65
C ASN A 424 -11.05 -1.40 3.71
N GLY A 425 -10.71 -0.12 3.53
CA GLY A 425 -11.28 0.96 4.33
C GLY A 425 -10.64 2.32 4.02
N PRO A 426 -11.33 3.43 4.32
CA PRO A 426 -10.81 4.78 4.17
C PRO A 426 -9.86 5.14 5.31
N GLU A 427 -9.03 6.18 5.09
CA GLU A 427 -8.11 6.69 6.13
C GLU A 427 -8.84 7.15 7.40
N THR A 428 -10.06 7.65 7.28
CA THR A 428 -10.86 8.16 8.41
C THR A 428 -11.40 7.08 9.33
N GLU A 429 -11.31 5.81 8.95
CA GLU A 429 -11.72 4.68 9.78
C GLU A 429 -10.51 3.99 10.42
N ALA A 430 -10.74 3.35 11.56
CA ALA A 430 -9.71 2.61 12.27
C ALA A 430 -9.75 1.11 11.91
N PRO A 431 -8.59 0.47 11.74
CA PRO A 431 -8.54 -0.98 11.64
C PRO A 431 -8.93 -1.61 12.98
N THR A 432 -9.83 -2.61 12.92
CA THR A 432 -10.26 -3.41 14.08
C THR A 432 -10.03 -4.90 13.80
N ALA A 433 -10.15 -5.74 14.83
CA ALA A 433 -10.04 -7.18 14.64
C ALA A 433 -11.13 -7.74 13.71
N ASP A 434 -12.28 -7.06 13.65
CA ASP A 434 -13.49 -7.54 12.99
C ASP A 434 -13.69 -6.93 11.58
N ASN A 435 -12.89 -5.95 11.18
CA ASN A 435 -12.93 -5.41 9.82
C ASN A 435 -11.73 -5.88 8.99
N LYS A 436 -11.77 -5.63 7.68
CA LYS A 436 -10.70 -6.05 6.75
C LYS A 436 -9.66 -4.97 6.49
N GLN A 437 -9.76 -3.79 7.10
CA GLN A 437 -8.80 -2.71 6.90
C GLN A 437 -7.39 -3.10 7.37
N CYS A 438 -6.36 -2.56 6.70
CA CYS A 438 -4.96 -2.86 6.96
C CYS A 438 -4.57 -2.61 8.42
N ALA A 439 -4.11 -3.64 9.12
CA ALA A 439 -3.65 -3.54 10.51
C ALA A 439 -2.46 -2.58 10.71
N GLY A 440 -1.62 -2.44 9.68
CA GLY A 440 -0.43 -1.60 9.70
C GLY A 440 -0.66 -0.17 9.19
N LYS A 441 -1.90 0.29 9.00
CA LYS A 441 -2.21 1.62 8.43
C LYS A 441 -1.41 2.74 9.10
N ASP A 442 -1.57 2.91 10.39
CA ASP A 442 -0.93 4.00 11.15
C ASP A 442 0.60 3.84 11.22
N PHE A 443 1.09 2.61 11.31
CA PHE A 443 2.52 2.30 11.26
C PHE A 443 3.15 2.73 9.94
N VAL A 444 2.52 2.41 8.81
CA VAL A 444 3.01 2.77 7.46
C VAL A 444 3.03 4.29 7.28
N VAL A 445 1.98 4.99 7.71
CA VAL A 445 1.92 6.46 7.65
C VAL A 445 3.01 7.08 8.52
N ALA A 446 3.22 6.57 9.72
CA ALA A 446 4.28 7.07 10.61
C ALA A 446 5.69 6.87 10.00
N VAL A 447 5.97 5.71 9.43
CA VAL A 447 7.25 5.43 8.76
C VAL A 447 7.45 6.32 7.54
N ALA A 448 6.43 6.54 6.72
CA ALA A 448 6.50 7.44 5.58
C ALA A 448 6.80 8.90 6.02
N ARG A 449 6.18 9.37 7.11
CA ARG A 449 6.49 10.69 7.71
C ARG A 449 7.89 10.75 8.31
N LEU A 450 8.36 9.68 8.94
CA LEU A 450 9.75 9.59 9.43
C LEU A 450 10.75 9.72 8.30
N LEU A 451 10.49 9.09 7.14
CA LEU A 451 11.36 9.25 5.97
C LEU A 451 11.47 10.72 5.53
N VAL A 452 10.34 11.43 5.45
CA VAL A 452 10.34 12.86 5.11
C VAL A 452 11.07 13.69 6.17
N ALA A 453 10.82 13.39 7.45
CA ALA A 453 11.48 14.08 8.55
C ALA A 453 13.01 13.88 8.53
N GLU A 454 13.49 12.64 8.44
CA GLU A 454 14.92 12.35 8.41
C GLU A 454 15.60 12.92 7.15
N LEU A 455 14.90 12.94 6.01
CA LEU A 455 15.40 13.55 4.78
C LEU A 455 15.65 15.06 4.98
N PHE A 456 14.66 15.81 5.50
CA PHE A 456 14.77 17.27 5.66
C PHE A 456 15.45 17.73 6.95
N LEU A 457 15.73 16.85 7.89
CA LEU A 457 16.71 17.10 8.94
C LEU A 457 18.14 17.08 8.39
N ARG A 458 18.42 16.30 7.35
CA ARG A 458 19.76 16.10 6.81
C ARG A 458 20.06 16.99 5.59
N TYR A 459 19.04 17.33 4.79
CA TYR A 459 19.21 18.01 3.52
C TYR A 459 18.26 19.20 3.36
N ASP A 460 18.73 20.24 2.67
CA ASP A 460 17.91 21.39 2.26
C ASP A 460 17.13 21.05 0.98
N SER A 461 17.74 20.28 0.09
CA SER A 461 17.12 19.85 -1.17
C SER A 461 17.82 18.64 -1.76
N PHE A 462 17.16 18.00 -2.71
CA PHE A 462 17.69 16.86 -3.46
C PHE A 462 17.09 16.82 -4.87
N ASP A 463 17.80 16.17 -5.80
CA ASP A 463 17.36 15.96 -7.16
C ASP A 463 17.24 14.47 -7.46
N VAL A 464 16.27 14.09 -8.32
CA VAL A 464 15.99 12.72 -8.69
C VAL A 464 15.86 12.49 -10.18
N GLU A 465 16.37 11.36 -10.65
CA GLU A 465 16.01 10.75 -11.93
C GLU A 465 14.98 9.65 -11.66
N VAL A 466 13.91 9.64 -12.45
CA VAL A 466 12.81 8.68 -12.28
C VAL A 466 12.63 7.85 -13.54
N GLY A 467 12.61 6.54 -13.35
CA GLY A 467 12.28 5.55 -14.38
C GLY A 467 11.13 4.65 -13.96
N SER A 468 10.81 3.65 -14.78
CA SER A 468 9.85 2.60 -14.47
C SER A 468 10.55 1.40 -13.83
N SER A 469 9.80 0.65 -13.00
CA SER A 469 10.18 -0.67 -12.53
C SER A 469 8.97 -1.61 -12.52
N ALA A 470 9.18 -2.90 -12.40
CA ALA A 470 8.09 -3.88 -12.38
C ALA A 470 7.11 -3.68 -11.19
N LEU A 471 7.57 -3.03 -10.11
CA LEU A 471 6.78 -2.77 -8.89
C LEU A 471 6.80 -1.27 -8.57
N GLY A 472 6.38 -0.41 -9.51
CA GLY A 472 6.29 1.03 -9.28
C GLY A 472 7.36 1.85 -10.00
N SER A 473 8.02 2.78 -9.30
CA SER A 473 9.01 3.70 -9.88
C SER A 473 10.43 3.32 -9.50
N SER A 474 11.35 3.40 -10.45
CA SER A 474 12.79 3.42 -10.19
C SER A 474 13.20 4.86 -9.87
N VAL A 475 13.88 5.08 -8.76
CA VAL A 475 14.28 6.41 -8.29
C VAL A 475 15.78 6.42 -8.02
N ARG A 476 16.51 7.30 -8.71
CA ARG A 476 17.92 7.56 -8.45
C ARG A 476 18.09 8.97 -7.94
N ILE A 477 18.81 9.15 -6.84
CA ILE A 477 19.17 10.47 -6.31
C ILE A 477 20.45 10.90 -6.99
N THR A 478 20.44 12.11 -7.57
CA THR A 478 21.60 12.69 -8.30
C THR A 478 22.28 13.80 -7.52
N SER A 479 21.58 14.37 -6.54
CA SER A 479 22.12 15.43 -5.68
C SER A 479 21.48 15.38 -4.30
N LEU A 480 22.27 15.62 -3.27
CA LEU A 480 21.86 15.81 -1.88
C LEU A 480 22.55 17.06 -1.34
N LYS A 481 21.80 18.16 -1.20
CA LYS A 481 22.34 19.39 -0.63
C LYS A 481 22.19 19.35 0.88
N LYS A 482 23.31 19.24 1.60
CA LYS A 482 23.29 19.17 3.08
C LYS A 482 22.61 20.37 3.71
N ALA A 483 21.95 20.13 4.83
CA ALA A 483 21.28 21.16 5.61
C ALA A 483 22.32 22.20 6.11
N THR A 484 21.95 23.44 5.93
CA THR A 484 22.67 24.58 6.54
C THR A 484 21.85 25.08 7.72
N PHE A 485 22.33 24.79 8.94
CA PHE A 485 21.69 25.25 10.19
C PHE A 485 22.14 26.65 10.54
#